data_02e482592c43cd437745fc22f8258425
#
_entry.id   02e482592c43cd437745fc22f8258425
#
_cell.length_a   1.000
_cell.length_b   1.000
_cell.length_c   1.000
_cell.angle_alpha   90.00
_cell.angle_beta   90.00
_cell.angle_gamma   90.00
#
_symmetry.space_group_name_H-M   'P 1'
#
loop_
_entity.id
_entity.type
_entity.pdbx_description
1 polymer ?
#
loop_
_entity_poly.entity_id
_entity_poly.type
_entity_poly.pdbx_seq_one_letter_code
_entity_poly.pdbx_strand_id
1 'polypeptide(L)'
;MFKALKINPGKARFDILFILFFLADLSCSSRLRINETPQVSQTRDLSIRMAAEWEPALGTLLVWPLSVPYKLVIELARDNHVYTLVENETAKNEAHKWYTAWGIHPEKISFIYTPQGLDSWWVRDWGPGAVYTPDGTMKLADGKYIFSTPITGIGCLDSLEFIYKSKENTIIKTETDDNATVPLGKGLELPVLDLPFINTGGNVATDGLGTAFSTCILLNENQYYGISENQFFELNKELTGIRNYNIISNFEKRGIQHIDCYLKLLDEERILVMEPPHDHELYTIYESILQKELMGLKTPYGRPYEILRIKTGRYHQDQLAAYTNSLILNKTIYVPLFKIKEDEQALKRWQEVMPGYIVKGFEFDLADEPVVSKQMKEHYRIYGWQDGDALHCRTRAIWDPEMLFISTKRIESPVNTKHKNIVYCTIIDYNKKGLVFEKCIINWRVASGKEWNTIRLKPEATSNLFSAEIPFHQSGTSVEYYISAVSKSGKSETQPRTAPQGTYSYSVH
;
A
#
# COMPACT_ATOMS: atom_id res chain seq x y z
N MET A 1 -55.54 7.20 30.86
CA MET A 1 -56.33 6.22 31.65
C MET A 1 -55.45 5.01 31.92
N PHE A 2 -54.96 4.92 33.15
CA PHE A 2 -54.01 3.90 33.61
C PHE A 2 -54.71 2.54 33.84
N LYS A 3 -54.04 1.44 33.56
CA LYS A 3 -54.23 0.19 34.34
C LYS A 3 -52.89 -0.52 34.49
N ALA A 4 -52.44 -0.53 35.71
CA ALA A 4 -51.35 -1.34 36.21
C ALA A 4 -51.82 -2.77 36.47
N LEU A 5 -50.99 -3.74 36.19
CA LEU A 5 -51.19 -5.13 36.65
C LEU A 5 -50.05 -5.46 37.61
N LYS A 6 -50.45 -5.73 38.86
CA LYS A 6 -49.63 -6.32 39.91
C LYS A 6 -49.45 -7.80 39.68
N ILE A 7 -48.28 -8.33 39.90
CA ILE A 7 -48.04 -9.76 40.08
C ILE A 7 -47.34 -9.97 41.41
N ASN A 8 -47.91 -10.92 42.20
CA ASN A 8 -47.56 -11.29 43.54
C ASN A 8 -46.46 -12.37 43.59
N PRO A 9 -45.64 -12.46 44.64
CA PRO A 9 -44.52 -13.39 44.75
C PRO A 9 -44.94 -14.71 45.43
N GLY A 10 -44.60 -15.82 44.81
CA GLY A 10 -44.76 -17.17 45.37
C GLY A 10 -43.43 -17.93 45.45
N LYS A 11 -43.13 -18.38 46.66
CA LYS A 11 -41.97 -19.11 47.14
C LYS A 11 -41.66 -20.39 46.31
N ALA A 12 -40.39 -20.66 46.05
CA ALA A 12 -39.84 -22.00 45.90
C ALA A 12 -38.33 -22.05 46.27
N ARG A 13 -37.97 -23.16 46.83
CA ARG A 13 -36.87 -23.53 47.70
C ARG A 13 -35.49 -23.53 47.04
N PHE A 14 -34.50 -23.32 47.90
CA PHE A 14 -33.05 -23.54 47.74
C PHE A 14 -32.74 -24.98 47.29
N ASP A 15 -31.87 -25.09 46.30
CA ASP A 15 -30.90 -26.15 46.18
C ASP A 15 -29.57 -25.53 45.74
N ILE A 16 -28.58 -25.74 46.64
CA ILE A 16 -27.21 -25.27 46.52
C ILE A 16 -26.50 -26.23 45.58
N LEU A 17 -26.12 -25.75 44.41
CA LEU A 17 -25.16 -26.45 43.55
C LEU A 17 -23.89 -25.60 43.45
N PHE A 18 -22.81 -26.11 44.00
CA PHE A 18 -21.44 -25.56 43.84
C PHE A 18 -21.07 -25.56 42.38
N ILE A 19 -20.98 -24.40 41.75
CA ILE A 19 -20.33 -24.23 40.45
C ILE A 19 -19.04 -23.49 40.70
N LEU A 20 -17.95 -24.20 40.47
CA LEU A 20 -16.57 -23.70 40.38
C LEU A 20 -16.52 -22.55 39.38
N PHE A 21 -16.16 -21.37 39.84
CA PHE A 21 -15.73 -20.27 38.98
C PHE A 21 -14.42 -20.64 38.33
N PHE A 22 -14.45 -21.04 37.05
CA PHE A 22 -13.34 -20.86 36.16
C PHE A 22 -13.35 -19.40 35.73
N LEU A 23 -12.39 -18.65 36.23
CA LEU A 23 -11.98 -17.38 35.67
C LEU A 23 -11.44 -17.67 34.25
N ALA A 24 -12.28 -17.53 33.26
CA ALA A 24 -11.83 -17.42 31.89
C ALA A 24 -11.28 -16.00 31.71
N ASP A 25 -9.97 -15.89 31.67
CA ASP A 25 -9.29 -14.73 31.13
C ASP A 25 -9.83 -14.50 29.72
N LEU A 26 -10.70 -13.51 29.56
CA LEU A 26 -11.06 -12.96 28.28
C LEU A 26 -9.88 -12.11 27.80
N SER A 27 -8.79 -12.78 27.39
CA SER A 27 -7.81 -12.20 26.53
C SER A 27 -8.49 -11.96 25.19
N CYS A 28 -8.67 -10.69 24.84
CA CYS A 28 -9.04 -10.24 23.51
C CYS A 28 -7.92 -10.65 22.56
N SER A 29 -8.02 -11.88 22.03
CA SER A 29 -7.01 -12.46 21.15
C SER A 29 -7.48 -12.33 19.71
N SER A 30 -6.70 -11.62 18.93
CA SER A 30 -6.47 -11.84 17.50
C SER A 30 -7.69 -12.35 16.72
N ARG A 31 -8.54 -11.44 16.29
CA ARG A 31 -9.63 -11.76 15.36
C ARG A 31 -9.08 -12.10 13.99
N LEU A 32 -9.37 -13.33 13.66
CA LEU A 32 -9.52 -13.94 12.35
C LEU A 32 -8.42 -13.71 11.32
N ARG A 33 -7.50 -14.67 11.37
CA ARG A 33 -6.75 -15.11 10.20
C ARG A 33 -7.61 -16.12 9.45
N ILE A 34 -8.11 -15.81 8.28
CA ILE A 34 -8.39 -16.86 7.30
C ILE A 34 -7.02 -17.29 6.80
N ASN A 35 -6.36 -18.15 7.56
CA ASN A 35 -5.14 -18.82 7.16
C ASN A 35 -5.55 -20.04 6.35
N GLU A 36 -5.84 -19.86 5.07
CA GLU A 36 -5.53 -20.96 4.16
C GLU A 36 -4.01 -21.10 4.27
N THR A 37 -3.56 -22.23 4.82
CA THR A 37 -2.13 -22.59 4.83
C THR A 37 -1.62 -22.34 3.42
N PRO A 38 -0.61 -21.46 3.20
CA PRO A 38 -0.12 -21.21 1.86
C PRO A 38 0.40 -22.55 1.33
N GLN A 39 -0.41 -23.27 0.58
CA GLN A 39 0.13 -24.21 -0.36
C GLN A 39 0.89 -23.36 -1.35
N VAL A 40 2.20 -23.23 -1.14
CA VAL A 40 3.10 -22.66 -2.11
C VAL A 40 3.10 -23.64 -3.28
N SER A 41 2.05 -23.56 -4.08
CA SER A 41 2.07 -24.08 -5.43
C SER A 41 3.22 -23.35 -6.12
N GLN A 42 4.23 -24.10 -6.54
CA GLN A 42 5.33 -23.58 -7.36
C GLN A 42 4.82 -23.05 -8.71
N THR A 43 3.56 -23.22 -8.99
CA THR A 43 2.86 -22.87 -10.22
C THR A 43 1.74 -21.89 -9.88
N ARG A 44 2.02 -20.59 -10.04
CA ARG A 44 0.94 -19.60 -10.06
C ARG A 44 0.42 -19.49 -11.50
N ASP A 45 -0.75 -20.05 -11.74
CA ASP A 45 -1.56 -19.64 -12.87
C ASP A 45 -1.72 -18.11 -12.84
N LEU A 46 -1.95 -17.49 -14.00
CA LEU A 46 -2.39 -16.10 -14.09
C LEU A 46 -3.72 -15.99 -13.33
N SER A 47 -3.64 -15.87 -12.02
CA SER A 47 -4.80 -15.61 -11.17
C SER A 47 -5.03 -14.11 -11.12
N ILE A 48 -6.26 -13.74 -10.85
CA ILE A 48 -6.56 -12.34 -10.54
C ILE A 48 -5.67 -11.85 -9.40
N ARG A 49 -5.10 -10.65 -9.54
CA ARG A 49 -4.25 -10.03 -8.52
C ARG A 49 -4.36 -8.51 -8.51
N MET A 50 -4.36 -7.92 -7.34
CA MET A 50 -4.22 -6.49 -7.16
C MET A 50 -2.73 -6.11 -7.21
N ALA A 51 -2.39 -5.03 -7.90
CA ALA A 51 -1.01 -4.55 -8.03
C ALA A 51 -0.49 -3.96 -6.72
N ALA A 52 0.79 -4.19 -6.42
CA ALA A 52 1.48 -3.52 -5.33
C ALA A 52 1.91 -2.09 -5.73
N GLU A 53 2.13 -1.22 -4.73
CA GLU A 53 2.47 0.19 -5.01
C GLU A 53 3.79 0.35 -5.76
N TRP A 54 4.77 -0.49 -5.47
CA TRP A 54 6.11 -0.43 -6.09
C TRP A 54 6.19 -1.00 -7.52
N GLU A 55 5.10 -1.59 -8.03
CA GLU A 55 5.08 -2.12 -9.40
C GLU A 55 5.12 -1.01 -10.46
N PRO A 56 5.53 -1.31 -11.71
CA PRO A 56 5.64 -0.32 -12.76
C PRO A 56 4.36 0.48 -12.97
N ALA A 57 4.52 1.79 -13.10
CA ALA A 57 3.43 2.73 -13.29
C ALA A 57 3.65 3.61 -14.51
N LEU A 58 2.57 4.00 -15.18
CA LEU A 58 2.57 5.02 -16.23
C LEU A 58 2.91 6.39 -15.68
N GLY A 59 2.44 6.70 -14.47
CA GLY A 59 2.62 7.98 -13.81
C GLY A 59 1.79 8.12 -12.54
N THR A 60 1.52 9.36 -12.16
CA THR A 60 0.77 9.69 -10.96
C THR A 60 -0.42 10.58 -11.24
N LEU A 61 -1.48 10.40 -10.50
CA LEU A 61 -2.72 11.18 -10.54
C LEU A 61 -2.68 12.28 -9.49
N LEU A 62 -3.07 13.48 -9.87
CA LEU A 62 -3.21 14.66 -9.02
C LEU A 62 -4.55 15.36 -9.28
N VAL A 63 -4.97 16.18 -8.33
CA VAL A 63 -6.19 17.00 -8.43
C VAL A 63 -5.81 18.46 -8.69
N TRP A 64 -6.60 19.18 -9.47
CA TRP A 64 -6.49 20.62 -9.65
C TRP A 64 -7.72 21.34 -9.08
N PRO A 65 -7.57 22.44 -8.29
CA PRO A 65 -6.30 23.08 -7.88
C PRO A 65 -5.45 22.18 -6.99
N LEU A 66 -4.12 22.41 -6.98
CA LEU A 66 -3.17 21.51 -6.32
C LEU A 66 -3.45 21.35 -4.82
N SER A 67 -3.22 20.14 -4.34
CA SER A 67 -3.20 19.76 -2.93
C SER A 67 -1.83 19.27 -2.47
N VAL A 68 -0.84 19.43 -3.31
CA VAL A 68 0.57 19.08 -3.08
C VAL A 68 1.46 20.25 -3.44
N PRO A 69 2.71 20.34 -2.94
CA PRO A 69 3.63 21.40 -3.29
C PRO A 69 3.91 21.40 -4.80
N TYR A 70 3.94 22.59 -5.41
CA TYR A 70 4.24 22.72 -6.84
C TYR A 70 5.61 22.12 -7.21
N LYS A 71 6.58 22.19 -6.30
CA LYS A 71 7.91 21.57 -6.47
C LYS A 71 7.83 20.05 -6.63
N LEU A 72 6.91 19.41 -5.93
CA LEU A 72 6.63 17.98 -6.10
C LEU A 72 6.09 17.70 -7.52
N VAL A 73 5.18 18.53 -8.04
CA VAL A 73 4.63 18.35 -9.38
C VAL A 73 5.73 18.44 -10.45
N ILE A 74 6.67 19.39 -10.30
CA ILE A 74 7.82 19.53 -11.20
C ILE A 74 8.67 18.24 -11.20
N GLU A 75 8.98 17.69 -10.02
CA GLU A 75 9.79 16.49 -9.89
C GLU A 75 9.05 15.24 -10.37
N LEU A 76 7.74 15.13 -10.10
CA LEU A 76 6.91 14.05 -10.63
C LEU A 76 6.90 14.07 -12.17
N ALA A 77 6.72 15.25 -12.78
CA ALA A 77 6.72 15.38 -14.23
C ALA A 77 8.10 15.16 -14.87
N ARG A 78 9.20 15.46 -14.15
CA ARG A 78 10.55 15.13 -14.59
C ARG A 78 10.78 13.63 -14.68
N ASP A 79 10.34 12.90 -13.68
CA ASP A 79 10.60 11.47 -13.53
C ASP A 79 9.57 10.60 -14.25
N ASN A 80 8.30 11.03 -14.27
CA ASN A 80 7.15 10.25 -14.69
C ASN A 80 6.19 11.08 -15.57
N HIS A 81 5.02 10.53 -15.85
CA HIS A 81 3.89 11.26 -16.42
C HIS A 81 2.94 11.73 -15.31
N VAL A 82 2.39 12.93 -15.43
CA VAL A 82 1.43 13.49 -14.48
C VAL A 82 0.04 13.55 -15.12
N TYR A 83 -0.90 12.86 -14.54
CA TYR A 83 -2.32 12.91 -14.88
C TYR A 83 -3.01 13.87 -13.92
N THR A 84 -3.58 14.97 -14.43
CA THR A 84 -4.22 15.97 -13.61
C THR A 84 -5.73 15.97 -13.82
N LEU A 85 -6.47 15.73 -12.75
CA LEU A 85 -7.92 15.83 -12.76
C LEU A 85 -8.35 17.29 -12.75
N VAL A 86 -9.21 17.65 -13.69
CA VAL A 86 -9.73 19.01 -13.87
C VAL A 86 -11.23 18.96 -14.06
N GLU A 87 -11.95 19.92 -13.46
CA GLU A 87 -13.39 19.99 -13.55
C GLU A 87 -13.88 20.37 -14.97
N ASN A 88 -13.18 21.33 -15.60
CA ASN A 88 -13.60 21.92 -16.87
C ASN A 88 -12.43 22.52 -17.65
N GLU A 89 -12.71 23.04 -18.85
CA GLU A 89 -11.69 23.63 -19.73
C GLU A 89 -10.99 24.85 -19.09
N THR A 90 -11.69 25.64 -18.27
CA THR A 90 -11.09 26.78 -17.57
C THR A 90 -10.02 26.29 -16.58
N ALA A 91 -10.34 25.30 -15.77
CA ALA A 91 -9.40 24.67 -14.82
C ALA A 91 -8.21 24.05 -15.55
N LYS A 92 -8.43 23.36 -16.67
CA LYS A 92 -7.36 22.81 -17.51
C LYS A 92 -6.42 23.91 -18.03
N ASN A 93 -6.98 24.99 -18.58
CA ASN A 93 -6.18 26.09 -19.14
C ASN A 93 -5.36 26.79 -18.04
N GLU A 94 -5.92 26.93 -16.84
CA GLU A 94 -5.20 27.46 -15.69
C GLU A 94 -4.07 26.53 -15.27
N ALA A 95 -4.33 25.25 -15.11
CA ALA A 95 -3.30 24.23 -14.79
C ALA A 95 -2.18 24.22 -15.84
N HIS A 96 -2.54 24.17 -17.11
CA HIS A 96 -1.59 24.20 -18.22
C HIS A 96 -0.70 25.44 -18.20
N LYS A 97 -1.27 26.62 -17.93
CA LYS A 97 -0.51 27.87 -17.80
C LYS A 97 0.56 27.78 -16.69
N TRP A 98 0.18 27.27 -15.52
CA TRP A 98 1.10 27.13 -14.40
C TRP A 98 2.18 26.06 -14.68
N TYR A 99 1.81 24.92 -15.20
CA TYR A 99 2.76 23.86 -15.55
C TYR A 99 3.78 24.33 -16.59
N THR A 100 3.33 25.08 -17.60
CA THR A 100 4.21 25.71 -18.57
C THR A 100 5.17 26.72 -17.93
N ALA A 101 4.65 27.57 -17.02
CA ALA A 101 5.47 28.54 -16.28
C ALA A 101 6.54 27.88 -15.39
N TRP A 102 6.28 26.67 -14.91
CA TRP A 102 7.23 25.86 -14.14
C TRP A 102 8.19 25.03 -15.03
N GLY A 103 8.11 25.16 -16.34
CA GLY A 103 8.97 24.46 -17.28
C GLY A 103 8.65 22.99 -17.47
N ILE A 104 7.44 22.57 -17.13
CA ILE A 104 7.00 21.19 -17.35
C ILE A 104 6.64 21.01 -18.84
N HIS A 105 7.24 20.00 -19.49
CA HIS A 105 6.97 19.70 -20.89
C HIS A 105 5.54 19.18 -21.10
N PRO A 106 4.80 19.65 -22.12
CA PRO A 106 3.43 19.22 -22.39
C PRO A 106 3.26 17.69 -22.55
N GLU A 107 4.25 17.03 -23.10
CA GLU A 107 4.28 15.55 -23.25
C GLU A 107 4.32 14.77 -21.93
N LYS A 108 4.63 15.45 -20.83
CA LYS A 108 4.68 14.88 -19.49
C LYS A 108 3.36 15.03 -18.72
N ILE A 109 2.35 15.61 -19.34
CA ILE A 109 1.10 15.98 -18.68
C ILE A 109 -0.08 15.46 -19.50
N SER A 110 -1.06 14.91 -18.81
CA SER A 110 -2.42 14.68 -19.35
C SER A 110 -3.45 15.27 -18.42
N PHE A 111 -4.50 15.83 -19.00
CA PHE A 111 -5.65 16.32 -18.26
C PHE A 111 -6.83 15.38 -18.44
N ILE A 112 -7.47 15.01 -17.34
CA ILE A 112 -8.65 14.17 -17.33
C ILE A 112 -9.79 14.93 -16.70
N TYR A 113 -10.93 15.00 -17.40
CA TYR A 113 -12.07 15.76 -16.95
C TYR A 113 -12.92 15.01 -15.94
N THR A 114 -13.21 15.66 -14.81
CA THR A 114 -14.20 15.26 -13.82
C THR A 114 -15.32 16.30 -13.77
N PRO A 115 -16.27 16.26 -14.71
CA PRO A 115 -17.21 17.37 -14.93
C PRO A 115 -18.16 17.66 -13.76
N GLN A 116 -18.30 16.71 -12.82
CA GLN A 116 -19.10 16.90 -11.61
C GLN A 116 -18.32 17.57 -10.47
N GLY A 117 -17.03 17.90 -10.72
CA GLY A 117 -16.09 18.32 -9.70
C GLY A 117 -15.62 17.16 -8.86
N LEU A 118 -14.95 17.46 -7.76
CA LEU A 118 -14.49 16.52 -6.74
C LEU A 118 -14.84 17.09 -5.37
N ASP A 119 -15.28 16.22 -4.46
CA ASP A 119 -15.62 16.61 -3.09
C ASP A 119 -14.36 16.83 -2.24
N SER A 120 -13.28 16.11 -2.56
CA SER A 120 -12.02 16.19 -1.83
C SER A 120 -10.79 16.09 -2.74
N TRP A 121 -9.62 16.28 -2.14
CA TRP A 121 -8.31 16.16 -2.79
C TRP A 121 -7.59 14.85 -2.44
N TRP A 122 -8.20 13.96 -1.68
CA TRP A 122 -7.60 12.70 -1.23
C TRP A 122 -7.66 11.61 -2.30
N VAL A 123 -7.01 11.88 -3.43
CA VAL A 123 -7.01 10.97 -4.60
C VAL A 123 -6.44 9.59 -4.28
N ARG A 124 -5.70 9.44 -3.20
CA ARG A 124 -5.25 8.15 -2.70
C ARG A 124 -6.41 7.29 -2.23
N ASP A 125 -7.37 7.89 -1.55
CA ASP A 125 -8.43 7.19 -0.85
C ASP A 125 -9.53 6.72 -1.81
N TRP A 126 -9.99 7.62 -2.66
CA TRP A 126 -11.05 7.32 -3.63
C TRP A 126 -10.55 6.93 -5.02
N GLY A 127 -9.29 7.21 -5.35
CA GLY A 127 -8.71 6.85 -6.63
C GLY A 127 -8.51 5.33 -6.77
N PRO A 128 -8.64 4.80 -8.00
CA PRO A 128 -8.68 3.36 -8.22
C PRO A 128 -7.37 2.65 -7.91
N GLY A 129 -7.47 1.40 -7.46
CA GLY A 129 -6.38 0.43 -7.53
C GLY A 129 -6.21 -0.11 -8.94
N ALA A 130 -5.31 -1.09 -9.12
CA ALA A 130 -5.19 -1.84 -10.37
C ALA A 130 -5.32 -3.33 -10.11
N VAL A 131 -6.15 -4.00 -10.88
CA VAL A 131 -6.34 -5.45 -10.84
C VAL A 131 -5.98 -6.05 -12.19
N TYR A 132 -5.07 -6.99 -12.21
CA TYR A 132 -4.71 -7.78 -13.37
C TYR A 132 -5.51 -9.08 -13.37
N THR A 133 -6.26 -9.31 -14.43
CA THR A 133 -7.10 -10.48 -14.63
C THR A 133 -6.32 -11.65 -15.27
N PRO A 134 -6.84 -12.88 -15.22
CA PRO A 134 -6.13 -14.06 -15.75
C PRO A 134 -5.83 -13.99 -17.25
N ASP A 135 -6.59 -13.22 -18.02
CA ASP A 135 -6.34 -12.98 -19.42
C ASP A 135 -5.23 -11.92 -19.67
N GLY A 136 -4.66 -11.37 -18.60
CA GLY A 136 -3.60 -10.36 -18.63
C GLY A 136 -4.11 -8.94 -18.89
N THR A 137 -5.41 -8.68 -18.74
CA THR A 137 -5.97 -7.32 -18.80
C THR A 137 -5.86 -6.64 -17.46
N MET A 138 -5.39 -5.39 -17.43
CA MET A 138 -5.46 -4.54 -16.26
C MET A 138 -6.80 -3.79 -16.24
N LYS A 139 -7.44 -3.76 -15.07
CA LYS A 139 -8.64 -2.97 -14.81
C LYS A 139 -8.40 -2.00 -13.66
N LEU A 140 -8.97 -0.82 -13.73
CA LEU A 140 -9.02 0.11 -12.61
C LEU A 140 -10.04 -0.41 -11.59
N ALA A 141 -9.58 -0.75 -10.40
CA ALA A 141 -10.42 -1.28 -9.32
C ALA A 141 -11.10 -0.12 -8.60
N ASP A 142 -12.40 0.01 -8.80
CA ASP A 142 -13.27 1.08 -8.33
C ASP A 142 -14.00 0.64 -7.05
N GLY A 143 -13.36 0.82 -5.91
CA GLY A 143 -13.96 0.57 -4.60
C GLY A 143 -14.87 1.71 -4.18
N LYS A 144 -15.90 1.39 -3.38
CA LYS A 144 -16.76 2.43 -2.81
C LYS A 144 -15.97 3.28 -1.82
N TYR A 145 -16.26 4.56 -1.79
CA TYR A 145 -15.63 5.53 -0.91
C TYR A 145 -16.66 6.30 -0.10
N ILE A 146 -16.44 6.31 1.21
CA ILE A 146 -17.13 7.21 2.14
C ILE A 146 -16.08 7.95 2.95
N PHE A 147 -16.17 9.28 3.00
CA PHE A 147 -15.39 10.01 3.97
C PHE A 147 -16.11 10.01 5.30
N SER A 148 -15.62 9.22 6.23
CA SER A 148 -16.03 9.32 7.63
C SER A 148 -14.91 10.04 8.39
N THR A 149 -15.26 11.05 9.19
CA THR A 149 -14.39 11.49 10.28
C THR A 149 -14.72 10.60 11.47
N PRO A 150 -14.06 9.45 11.63
CA PRO A 150 -14.46 8.56 12.70
C PRO A 150 -14.09 9.18 14.03
N ILE A 151 -15.00 9.20 14.98
CA ILE A 151 -14.62 9.26 16.38
C ILE A 151 -14.03 7.90 16.68
N THR A 152 -12.79 7.68 16.22
CA THR A 152 -12.11 6.42 16.42
C THR A 152 -11.35 6.45 17.73
N GLY A 153 -11.15 5.29 18.27
CA GLY A 153 -10.23 5.01 19.37
C GLY A 153 -9.15 4.04 18.92
N ILE A 154 -8.22 3.79 19.81
CA ILE A 154 -7.18 2.78 19.68
C ILE A 154 -7.84 1.39 19.73
N GLY A 155 -7.33 0.48 18.89
CA GLY A 155 -7.86 -0.89 18.79
C GLY A 155 -8.99 -1.02 17.80
N CYS A 156 -9.57 -2.22 17.72
CA CYS A 156 -10.71 -2.47 16.86
C CYS A 156 -12.00 -2.19 17.62
N LEU A 157 -12.87 -1.38 17.01
CA LEU A 157 -14.16 -1.03 17.60
C LEU A 157 -15.19 -2.12 17.31
N ASP A 158 -15.97 -2.50 18.33
CA ASP A 158 -16.97 -3.56 18.20
C ASP A 158 -18.23 -3.12 17.43
N SER A 159 -18.48 -1.82 17.30
CA SER A 159 -19.65 -1.30 16.60
C SER A 159 -19.45 0.11 16.05
N LEU A 160 -20.20 0.39 14.98
CA LEU A 160 -20.30 1.70 14.32
C LEU A 160 -21.04 2.77 15.10
N GLU A 161 -21.59 2.48 16.27
CA GLU A 161 -22.30 3.48 17.06
C GLU A 161 -21.45 4.74 17.32
N PHE A 162 -20.13 4.61 17.30
CA PHE A 162 -19.19 5.72 17.51
C PHE A 162 -19.09 6.66 16.29
N ILE A 163 -19.34 6.20 15.09
CA ILE A 163 -19.27 7.03 13.87
C ILE A 163 -20.47 7.98 13.76
N TYR A 164 -21.60 7.66 14.39
CA TYR A 164 -22.89 8.34 14.18
C TYR A 164 -23.48 9.07 15.38
N LYS A 165 -22.89 8.98 16.57
CA LYS A 165 -23.47 9.59 17.79
C LYS A 165 -23.31 11.10 17.92
N SER A 166 -22.45 11.74 17.14
CA SER A 166 -22.38 13.20 17.13
C SER A 166 -23.23 13.78 16.00
N LYS A 167 -24.07 14.75 16.32
CA LYS A 167 -24.80 15.53 15.30
C LYS A 167 -23.88 16.32 14.35
N GLU A 168 -22.59 16.36 14.65
CA GLU A 168 -21.53 17.02 13.89
C GLU A 168 -20.77 16.07 12.96
N ASN A 169 -20.97 14.75 13.09
CA ASN A 169 -20.43 13.76 12.16
C ASN A 169 -21.35 13.66 10.93
N THR A 170 -21.33 14.69 10.14
CA THR A 170 -21.83 14.62 8.79
C THR A 170 -20.89 13.70 8.02
N ILE A 171 -21.42 12.60 7.46
CA ILE A 171 -20.80 11.96 6.30
C ILE A 171 -20.67 13.07 5.28
N ILE A 172 -19.44 13.49 5.01
CA ILE A 172 -19.19 14.42 3.92
C ILE A 172 -19.70 13.72 2.67
N LYS A 173 -20.54 14.39 1.90
CA LYS A 173 -20.98 13.85 0.60
C LYS A 173 -19.73 13.58 -0.21
N THR A 174 -19.56 12.34 -0.63
CA THR A 174 -18.40 11.87 -1.40
C THR A 174 -18.83 11.27 -2.73
N GLU A 175 -20.05 11.62 -3.17
CA GLU A 175 -20.63 11.06 -4.39
C GLU A 175 -19.80 11.38 -5.64
N THR A 176 -19.19 12.56 -5.69
CA THR A 176 -18.35 12.94 -6.84
C THR A 176 -16.99 12.26 -6.79
N ASP A 177 -16.43 12.08 -5.62
CA ASP A 177 -15.19 11.31 -5.41
C ASP A 177 -15.41 9.82 -5.69
N ASP A 178 -16.49 9.24 -5.16
CA ASP A 178 -16.85 7.83 -5.37
C ASP A 178 -17.08 7.49 -6.86
N ASN A 179 -17.58 8.46 -7.63
CA ASN A 179 -17.80 8.29 -9.07
C ASN A 179 -16.62 8.73 -9.96
N ALA A 180 -15.51 9.20 -9.40
CA ALA A 180 -14.39 9.76 -10.16
C ALA A 180 -13.65 8.73 -11.03
N THR A 181 -13.69 7.45 -10.67
CA THR A 181 -13.00 6.38 -11.42
C THR A 181 -13.58 6.18 -12.82
N VAL A 182 -14.86 6.40 -13.01
CA VAL A 182 -15.51 6.22 -14.33
C VAL A 182 -14.96 7.19 -15.39
N PRO A 183 -14.95 8.53 -15.17
CA PRO A 183 -14.31 9.46 -16.10
C PRO A 183 -12.80 9.23 -16.22
N LEU A 184 -12.14 8.79 -15.15
CA LEU A 184 -10.73 8.44 -15.18
C LEU A 184 -10.46 7.25 -16.12
N GLY A 185 -11.24 6.17 -16.01
CA GLY A 185 -11.15 5.01 -16.89
C GLY A 185 -11.35 5.39 -18.36
N LYS A 186 -12.32 6.26 -18.64
CA LYS A 186 -12.54 6.80 -19.99
C LYS A 186 -11.36 7.63 -20.49
N GLY A 187 -10.81 8.51 -19.64
CA GLY A 187 -9.68 9.38 -20.01
C GLY A 187 -8.37 8.62 -20.21
N LEU A 188 -8.19 7.49 -19.55
CA LEU A 188 -7.03 6.60 -19.67
C LEU A 188 -7.23 5.45 -20.69
N GLU A 189 -8.44 5.30 -21.24
CA GLU A 189 -8.82 4.17 -22.08
C GLU A 189 -8.63 2.81 -21.39
N LEU A 190 -8.88 2.77 -20.07
CA LEU A 190 -8.73 1.58 -19.24
C LEU A 190 -10.11 1.09 -18.76
N PRO A 191 -10.36 -0.21 -18.76
CA PRO A 191 -11.59 -0.76 -18.23
C PRO A 191 -11.65 -0.60 -16.70
N VAL A 192 -12.86 -0.41 -16.18
CA VAL A 192 -13.15 -0.27 -14.77
C VAL A 192 -13.73 -1.58 -14.23
N LEU A 193 -13.33 -1.98 -13.04
CA LEU A 193 -13.87 -3.08 -12.25
C LEU A 193 -14.56 -2.51 -11.02
N ASP A 194 -15.88 -2.56 -10.98
CA ASP A 194 -16.65 -2.15 -9.80
C ASP A 194 -16.41 -3.14 -8.65
N LEU A 195 -16.01 -2.61 -7.50
CA LEU A 195 -15.88 -3.34 -6.25
C LEU A 195 -17.06 -2.92 -5.34
N PRO A 196 -17.99 -3.83 -5.03
CA PRO A 196 -19.23 -3.49 -4.30
C PRO A 196 -18.98 -3.36 -2.78
N PHE A 197 -17.80 -2.85 -2.38
CA PHE A 197 -17.40 -2.68 -0.99
C PHE A 197 -16.48 -1.46 -0.85
N ILE A 198 -16.37 -0.93 0.37
CA ILE A 198 -15.45 0.17 0.68
C ILE A 198 -14.01 -0.33 0.55
N ASN A 199 -13.21 0.41 -0.24
CA ASN A 199 -11.81 0.08 -0.48
C ASN A 199 -10.95 1.35 -0.46
N THR A 200 -10.97 2.05 0.66
CA THR A 200 -10.25 3.31 0.86
C THR A 200 -8.74 3.09 0.67
N GLY A 201 -8.22 3.65 -0.43
CA GLY A 201 -6.89 3.28 -0.93
C GLY A 201 -5.71 3.63 -0.03
N GLY A 202 -5.82 4.64 0.85
CA GLY A 202 -4.82 4.95 1.87
C GLY A 202 -4.76 3.90 2.98
N ASN A 203 -5.87 3.19 3.17
CA ASN A 203 -5.97 2.11 4.16
C ASN A 203 -5.81 0.71 3.55
N VAL A 204 -5.32 0.59 2.32
CA VAL A 204 -5.06 -0.72 1.69
C VAL A 204 -3.64 -0.79 1.17
N ALA A 205 -2.80 -1.60 1.82
CA ALA A 205 -1.46 -1.93 1.36
C ALA A 205 -1.42 -3.39 0.90
N THR A 206 -1.05 -3.65 -0.36
CA THR A 206 -0.97 -5.02 -0.92
C THR A 206 0.43 -5.34 -1.44
N ASP A 207 0.80 -6.63 -1.33
CA ASP A 207 2.08 -7.15 -1.81
C ASP A 207 2.07 -7.58 -3.30
N GLY A 208 0.96 -7.43 -4.00
CA GLY A 208 0.81 -7.86 -5.39
C GLY A 208 0.71 -9.37 -5.56
N LEU A 209 0.80 -10.15 -4.50
CA LEU A 209 0.81 -11.62 -4.50
C LEU A 209 -0.35 -12.26 -3.72
N GLY A 210 -1.31 -11.42 -3.32
CA GLY A 210 -2.54 -11.85 -2.67
C GLY A 210 -2.56 -11.67 -1.16
N THR A 211 -1.67 -10.87 -0.60
CA THR A 211 -1.73 -10.41 0.80
C THR A 211 -2.02 -8.92 0.85
N ALA A 212 -2.86 -8.49 1.77
CA ALA A 212 -3.12 -7.09 2.06
C ALA A 212 -3.10 -6.79 3.55
N PHE A 213 -2.94 -5.51 3.87
CA PHE A 213 -2.95 -4.95 5.21
C PHE A 213 -3.87 -3.75 5.26
N SER A 214 -4.68 -3.66 6.29
CA SER A 214 -5.50 -2.49 6.62
C SER A 214 -5.66 -2.37 8.12
N THR A 215 -6.09 -1.22 8.59
CA THR A 215 -6.55 -1.08 9.97
C THR A 215 -8.02 -1.49 10.11
N CYS A 216 -8.47 -1.70 11.34
CA CYS A 216 -9.84 -2.11 11.65
C CYS A 216 -10.92 -1.15 11.13
N ILE A 217 -10.58 0.14 10.90
CA ILE A 217 -11.54 1.12 10.39
C ILE A 217 -12.17 0.66 9.08
N LEU A 218 -11.42 -0.02 8.22
CA LEU A 218 -11.93 -0.51 6.93
C LEU A 218 -13.08 -1.52 7.12
N LEU A 219 -13.01 -2.40 8.12
CA LEU A 219 -14.10 -3.31 8.43
C LEU A 219 -15.31 -2.57 8.98
N ASN A 220 -15.10 -1.55 9.81
CA ASN A 220 -16.18 -0.72 10.34
C ASN A 220 -16.91 0.04 9.23
N GLU A 221 -16.17 0.62 8.27
CA GLU A 221 -16.74 1.30 7.10
C GLU A 221 -17.55 0.34 6.23
N ASN A 222 -17.05 -0.86 5.97
CA ASN A 222 -17.76 -1.88 5.21
C ASN A 222 -19.02 -2.36 5.94
N GLN A 223 -18.95 -2.59 7.24
CA GLN A 223 -20.12 -2.96 8.06
C GLN A 223 -21.20 -1.87 7.98
N TYR A 224 -20.80 -0.60 8.03
CA TYR A 224 -21.73 0.51 7.83
C TYR A 224 -22.35 0.50 6.44
N TYR A 225 -21.57 0.21 5.41
CA TYR A 225 -22.04 0.09 4.03
C TYR A 225 -22.94 -1.15 3.81
N GLY A 226 -23.12 -1.98 4.84
CA GLY A 226 -23.95 -3.19 4.79
C GLY A 226 -23.21 -4.46 4.38
N ILE A 227 -21.88 -4.43 4.32
CA ILE A 227 -21.03 -5.55 3.99
C ILE A 227 -20.44 -6.14 5.28
N SER A 228 -20.76 -7.38 5.59
CA SER A 228 -20.18 -8.09 6.72
C SER A 228 -18.69 -8.41 6.48
N GLU A 229 -17.97 -8.64 7.56
CA GLU A 229 -16.54 -9.00 7.51
C GLU A 229 -16.27 -10.21 6.59
N ASN A 230 -17.07 -11.27 6.72
CA ASN A 230 -16.94 -12.45 5.86
C ASN A 230 -17.21 -12.12 4.38
N GLN A 231 -18.23 -11.33 4.09
CA GLN A 231 -18.50 -10.89 2.72
C GLN A 231 -17.36 -10.05 2.16
N PHE A 232 -16.78 -9.15 2.96
CA PHE A 232 -15.66 -8.35 2.57
C PHE A 232 -14.46 -9.21 2.16
N PHE A 233 -14.10 -10.23 2.95
CA PHE A 233 -12.97 -11.12 2.62
C PHE A 233 -13.24 -11.97 1.38
N GLU A 234 -14.43 -12.54 1.24
CA GLU A 234 -14.78 -13.34 0.05
C GLU A 234 -14.79 -12.49 -1.23
N LEU A 235 -15.36 -11.29 -1.20
CA LEU A 235 -15.37 -10.36 -2.33
C LEU A 235 -13.94 -9.91 -2.72
N ASN A 236 -13.08 -9.64 -1.72
CA ASN A 236 -11.67 -9.33 -1.99
C ASN A 236 -10.96 -10.50 -2.67
N LYS A 237 -11.15 -11.72 -2.18
CA LYS A 237 -10.57 -12.93 -2.78
C LYS A 237 -11.03 -13.10 -4.22
N GLU A 238 -12.31 -12.93 -4.49
CA GLU A 238 -12.89 -13.10 -5.81
C GLU A 238 -12.48 -12.01 -6.79
N LEU A 239 -12.61 -10.74 -6.40
CA LEU A 239 -12.49 -9.60 -7.31
C LEU A 239 -11.08 -9.02 -7.40
N THR A 240 -10.27 -9.15 -6.37
CA THR A 240 -8.93 -8.57 -6.30
C THR A 240 -7.80 -9.60 -6.16
N GLY A 241 -8.14 -10.86 -5.87
CA GLY A 241 -7.18 -11.93 -5.62
C GLY A 241 -6.49 -11.85 -4.26
N ILE A 242 -6.94 -11.00 -3.34
CA ILE A 242 -6.43 -10.92 -1.98
C ILE A 242 -7.00 -12.09 -1.18
N ARG A 243 -6.14 -13.04 -0.83
CA ARG A 243 -6.50 -14.28 -0.09
C ARG A 243 -6.13 -14.21 1.38
N ASN A 244 -5.11 -13.41 1.72
CA ASN A 244 -4.65 -13.19 3.08
C ASN A 244 -4.81 -11.71 3.44
N TYR A 245 -5.85 -11.41 4.21
CA TYR A 245 -6.10 -10.02 4.63
C TYR A 245 -5.71 -9.87 6.10
N ASN A 246 -4.70 -9.04 6.38
CA ASN A 246 -4.23 -8.74 7.73
C ASN A 246 -4.88 -7.44 8.20
N ILE A 247 -5.78 -7.54 9.14
CA ILE A 247 -6.39 -6.38 9.80
C ILE A 247 -5.60 -6.13 11.09
N ILE A 248 -5.08 -4.91 11.24
CA ILE A 248 -4.40 -4.46 12.44
C ILE A 248 -5.25 -3.45 13.22
N SER A 249 -4.96 -3.31 14.48
CA SER A 249 -5.64 -2.33 15.35
C SER A 249 -5.43 -0.90 14.88
N ASN A 250 -6.45 -0.06 15.07
CA ASN A 250 -6.31 1.39 14.97
C ASN A 250 -5.26 1.88 15.97
N PHE A 251 -4.37 2.78 15.56
CA PHE A 251 -3.14 3.12 16.27
C PHE A 251 -3.13 4.53 16.85
N GLU A 252 -4.14 5.34 16.56
CA GLU A 252 -4.28 6.70 17.05
C GLU A 252 -5.57 6.89 17.85
N LYS A 253 -5.59 7.88 18.73
CA LYS A 253 -6.77 8.20 19.54
C LYS A 253 -7.91 8.80 18.73
N ARG A 254 -7.58 9.41 17.61
CA ARG A 254 -8.48 10.04 16.62
C ARG A 254 -7.71 10.20 15.30
N GLY A 255 -8.43 10.55 14.25
CA GLY A 255 -7.85 10.67 12.92
C GLY A 255 -8.35 9.57 12.00
N ILE A 256 -7.82 9.52 10.80
CA ILE A 256 -8.30 8.62 9.74
C ILE A 256 -7.91 7.15 9.94
N GLN A 257 -6.91 6.87 10.77
CA GLN A 257 -6.42 5.51 11.07
C GLN A 257 -5.95 4.70 9.85
N HIS A 258 -5.58 5.36 8.74
CA HIS A 258 -5.15 4.64 7.55
C HIS A 258 -3.77 4.01 7.73
N ILE A 259 -3.62 2.81 7.18
CA ILE A 259 -2.41 1.98 7.34
C ILE A 259 -1.15 2.67 6.82
N ASP A 260 -1.24 3.52 5.79
CA ASP A 260 -0.15 4.25 5.17
C ASP A 260 0.48 5.32 6.09
N CYS A 261 -0.20 5.70 7.18
CA CYS A 261 0.34 6.56 8.23
C CYS A 261 1.19 5.79 9.25
N TYR A 262 1.08 4.46 9.28
CA TYR A 262 1.75 3.60 10.26
C TYR A 262 2.86 2.75 9.66
N LEU A 263 2.60 2.14 8.50
CA LEU A 263 3.55 1.28 7.82
C LEU A 263 3.55 1.48 6.30
N LYS A 264 4.62 0.98 5.67
CA LYS A 264 4.76 0.89 4.21
C LYS A 264 5.33 -0.47 3.84
N LEU A 265 4.69 -1.15 2.90
CA LEU A 265 5.29 -2.31 2.25
C LEU A 265 6.37 -1.82 1.29
N LEU A 266 7.57 -2.41 1.36
CA LEU A 266 8.71 -2.08 0.50
C LEU A 266 8.84 -3.06 -0.68
N ASP A 267 8.47 -4.28 -0.44
CA ASP A 267 8.35 -5.39 -1.39
C ASP A 267 7.52 -6.53 -0.78
N GLU A 268 7.55 -7.70 -1.39
CA GLU A 268 6.75 -8.87 -0.99
C GLU A 268 7.14 -9.45 0.38
N GLU A 269 8.26 -9.02 0.97
CA GLU A 269 8.83 -9.61 2.19
C GLU A 269 9.22 -8.59 3.27
N ARG A 270 9.23 -7.27 2.97
CA ARG A 270 9.73 -6.23 3.88
C ARG A 270 8.67 -5.18 4.16
N ILE A 271 8.56 -4.83 5.44
CA ILE A 271 7.64 -3.79 5.94
C ILE A 271 8.45 -2.73 6.67
N LEU A 272 8.27 -1.45 6.31
CA LEU A 272 8.80 -0.31 7.04
C LEU A 272 7.73 0.22 7.99
N VAL A 273 8.01 0.24 9.29
CA VAL A 273 7.07 0.63 10.36
C VAL A 273 7.59 1.88 11.06
N MET A 274 6.71 2.85 11.29
CA MET A 274 7.04 4.06 12.05
C MET A 274 7.44 3.72 13.49
N GLU A 275 8.40 4.49 14.01
CA GLU A 275 8.87 4.42 15.40
C GLU A 275 8.74 5.81 16.04
N PRO A 276 7.68 6.05 16.84
CA PRO A 276 7.53 7.29 17.58
C PRO A 276 8.66 7.51 18.62
N PRO A 277 8.91 8.75 19.06
CA PRO A 277 9.78 8.99 20.21
C PRO A 277 9.30 8.21 21.45
N HIS A 278 10.23 7.66 22.25
CA HIS A 278 9.92 6.83 23.40
C HIS A 278 9.03 7.52 24.46
N ASP A 279 9.10 8.84 24.55
CA ASP A 279 8.31 9.67 25.45
C ASP A 279 7.01 10.18 24.82
N HIS A 280 6.69 9.77 23.61
CA HIS A 280 5.41 10.08 22.96
C HIS A 280 4.30 9.15 23.46
N GLU A 281 3.09 9.67 23.66
CA GLU A 281 1.95 8.91 24.18
C GLU A 281 1.55 7.70 23.31
N LEU A 282 1.81 7.75 22.02
CA LEU A 282 1.51 6.67 21.06
C LEU A 282 2.61 5.59 21.00
N TYR A 283 3.80 5.82 21.60
CA TYR A 283 4.92 4.88 21.48
C TYR A 283 4.54 3.45 21.91
N THR A 284 3.94 3.31 23.10
CA THR A 284 3.55 1.99 23.62
C THR A 284 2.50 1.31 22.76
N ILE A 285 1.61 2.07 22.12
CA ILE A 285 0.57 1.57 21.24
C ILE A 285 1.19 1.01 19.98
N TYR A 286 2.05 1.80 19.31
CA TYR A 286 2.76 1.39 18.10
C TYR A 286 3.59 0.13 18.32
N GLU A 287 4.34 0.07 19.44
CA GLU A 287 5.13 -1.11 19.80
C GLU A 287 4.24 -2.33 20.12
N SER A 288 3.09 -2.13 20.77
CA SER A 288 2.16 -3.22 21.06
C SER A 288 1.58 -3.83 19.76
N ILE A 289 1.17 -3.00 18.80
CA ILE A 289 0.69 -3.46 17.49
C ILE A 289 1.80 -4.20 16.76
N LEU A 290 3.01 -3.61 16.71
CA LEU A 290 4.16 -4.25 16.10
C LEU A 290 4.40 -5.65 16.67
N GLN A 291 4.49 -5.78 17.98
CA GLN A 291 4.83 -7.03 18.66
C GLN A 291 3.73 -8.10 18.58
N LYS A 292 2.46 -7.68 18.69
CA LYS A 292 1.35 -8.63 18.79
C LYS A 292 0.70 -8.95 17.46
N GLU A 293 0.74 -8.01 16.50
CA GLU A 293 -0.08 -8.11 15.30
C GLU A 293 0.74 -8.20 14.00
N LEU A 294 1.95 -7.60 13.96
CA LEU A 294 2.81 -7.64 12.78
C LEU A 294 3.91 -8.70 12.85
N MET A 295 4.58 -8.80 14.02
CA MET A 295 5.64 -9.80 14.16
C MET A 295 5.10 -11.22 14.04
N GLY A 296 5.75 -12.01 13.19
CA GLY A 296 5.36 -13.38 12.92
C GLY A 296 4.32 -13.57 11.81
N LEU A 297 3.78 -12.49 11.23
CA LEU A 297 3.01 -12.59 9.99
C LEU A 297 3.86 -13.20 8.89
N LYS A 298 3.20 -13.96 8.02
CA LYS A 298 3.88 -14.68 6.94
C LYS A 298 3.74 -13.96 5.62
N THR A 299 4.85 -13.83 4.91
CA THR A 299 4.90 -13.41 3.52
C THR A 299 4.18 -14.43 2.62
N PRO A 300 3.86 -14.11 1.36
CA PRO A 300 3.33 -15.06 0.38
C PRO A 300 4.22 -16.30 0.19
N TYR A 301 5.47 -16.20 0.60
CA TYR A 301 6.46 -17.29 0.50
C TYR A 301 6.57 -18.14 1.78
N GLY A 302 5.74 -17.86 2.80
CA GLY A 302 5.66 -18.62 4.05
C GLY A 302 6.71 -18.24 5.11
N ARG A 303 7.58 -17.27 4.86
CA ARG A 303 8.54 -16.72 5.82
C ARG A 303 7.92 -15.56 6.63
N PRO A 304 8.44 -15.26 7.82
CA PRO A 304 8.09 -14.02 8.49
C PRO A 304 8.47 -12.79 7.65
N TYR A 305 7.68 -11.71 7.72
CA TYR A 305 8.09 -10.42 7.18
C TYR A 305 9.33 -9.90 7.90
N GLU A 306 10.24 -9.29 7.16
CA GLU A 306 11.33 -8.48 7.71
C GLU A 306 10.77 -7.11 8.09
N ILE A 307 10.77 -6.81 9.39
CA ILE A 307 10.28 -5.54 9.92
C ILE A 307 11.45 -4.57 10.03
N LEU A 308 11.36 -3.48 9.28
CA LEU A 308 12.29 -2.37 9.30
C LEU A 308 11.63 -1.18 10.02
N ARG A 309 12.44 -0.32 10.65
CA ARG A 309 11.93 0.81 11.42
C ARG A 309 12.37 2.12 10.82
N ILE A 310 11.47 3.11 10.86
CA ILE A 310 11.76 4.50 10.54
C ILE A 310 11.38 5.37 11.73
N LYS A 311 12.39 6.05 12.33
CA LYS A 311 12.15 6.97 13.43
C LYS A 311 11.41 8.19 12.94
N THR A 312 10.39 8.61 13.70
CA THR A 312 9.67 9.84 13.44
C THR A 312 9.88 10.84 14.58
N GLY A 313 9.54 12.10 14.32
CA GLY A 313 9.59 13.19 15.29
C GLY A 313 8.21 13.79 15.51
N ARG A 314 8.13 14.65 16.52
CA ARG A 314 6.97 15.51 16.76
C ARG A 314 7.06 16.77 15.92
N TYR A 315 5.96 17.14 15.35
CA TYR A 315 5.82 18.44 14.74
C TYR A 315 4.52 19.12 15.22
N HIS A 316 3.98 20.04 14.53
CA HIS A 316 2.83 20.86 14.89
C HIS A 316 1.82 20.15 15.84
N GLN A 317 1.54 20.75 17.03
CA GLN A 317 0.60 20.23 18.05
C GLN A 317 0.87 18.78 18.51
N ASP A 318 2.13 18.37 18.59
CA ASP A 318 2.56 17.03 18.99
C ASP A 318 2.15 15.89 18.05
N GLN A 319 1.84 16.20 16.80
CA GLN A 319 1.56 15.21 15.76
C GLN A 319 2.86 14.46 15.38
N LEU A 320 2.71 13.23 14.95
CA LEU A 320 3.84 12.44 14.43
C LEU A 320 4.05 12.71 12.95
N ALA A 321 5.31 12.98 12.57
CA ALA A 321 5.71 13.15 11.18
C ALA A 321 5.60 11.81 10.42
N ALA A 322 4.57 11.66 9.59
CA ALA A 322 4.24 10.39 8.92
C ALA A 322 5.16 10.13 7.70
N TYR A 323 6.43 9.78 7.93
CA TYR A 323 7.38 9.47 6.85
C TYR A 323 7.04 8.21 6.05
N THR A 324 6.16 7.34 6.54
CA THR A 324 5.59 6.21 5.79
C THR A 324 4.53 6.65 4.78
N ASN A 325 3.93 7.84 4.96
CA ASN A 325 3.01 8.45 4.01
C ASN A 325 3.75 9.03 2.79
N SER A 326 4.63 8.21 2.22
CA SER A 326 5.48 8.47 1.06
C SER A 326 4.93 7.76 -0.17
N LEU A 327 5.15 8.32 -1.36
CA LEU A 327 4.80 7.68 -2.63
C LEU A 327 6.02 6.92 -3.17
N ILE A 328 5.87 5.62 -3.42
CA ILE A 328 6.81 4.84 -4.22
C ILE A 328 6.28 4.81 -5.66
N LEU A 329 6.99 5.46 -6.58
CA LEU A 329 6.60 5.51 -7.98
C LEU A 329 7.80 5.14 -8.87
N ASN A 330 7.69 4.01 -9.55
CA ASN A 330 8.75 3.43 -10.34
C ASN A 330 10.04 3.23 -9.52
N LYS A 331 11.12 3.96 -9.79
CA LYS A 331 12.40 3.89 -9.05
C LYS A 331 12.65 5.14 -8.20
N THR A 332 11.62 5.89 -7.84
CA THR A 332 11.71 7.09 -7.01
C THR A 332 10.77 7.00 -5.81
N ILE A 333 11.22 7.49 -4.67
CA ILE A 333 10.44 7.62 -3.44
C ILE A 333 10.32 9.10 -3.12
N TYR A 334 9.08 9.59 -3.05
CA TYR A 334 8.75 10.97 -2.72
C TYR A 334 8.28 11.01 -1.26
N VAL A 335 9.03 11.70 -0.41
CA VAL A 335 8.89 11.68 1.05
C VAL A 335 8.38 13.03 1.55
N PRO A 336 7.31 13.08 2.36
CA PRO A 336 6.90 14.33 3.00
C PRO A 336 7.93 14.74 4.05
N LEU A 337 8.26 16.03 4.10
CA LEU A 337 9.13 16.66 5.11
C LEU A 337 8.34 17.65 5.95
N PHE A 338 8.66 17.70 7.24
CA PHE A 338 7.88 18.40 8.25
C PHE A 338 8.62 19.58 8.90
N LYS A 339 9.80 19.95 8.35
CA LYS A 339 10.68 21.01 8.87
C LYS A 339 11.18 20.72 10.30
N ILE A 340 11.49 19.48 10.57
CA ILE A 340 12.03 19.00 11.84
C ILE A 340 13.39 18.32 11.64
N LYS A 341 14.14 18.17 12.72
CA LYS A 341 15.51 17.60 12.67
C LYS A 341 15.55 16.12 12.20
N GLU A 342 14.44 15.40 12.33
CA GLU A 342 14.30 14.00 11.91
C GLU A 342 14.17 13.84 10.39
N ASP A 343 13.88 14.90 9.64
CA ASP A 343 13.67 14.86 8.19
C ASP A 343 14.87 14.27 7.45
N GLU A 344 16.08 14.73 7.76
CA GLU A 344 17.30 14.25 7.13
C GLU A 344 17.54 12.75 7.43
N GLN A 345 17.30 12.34 8.67
CA GLN A 345 17.43 10.95 9.08
C GLN A 345 16.39 10.05 8.37
N ALA A 346 15.18 10.55 8.17
CA ALA A 346 14.14 9.84 7.44
C ALA A 346 14.52 9.62 5.97
N LEU A 347 15.04 10.65 5.28
CA LEU A 347 15.53 10.51 3.90
C LEU A 347 16.67 9.49 3.80
N LYS A 348 17.63 9.55 4.72
CA LYS A 348 18.73 8.59 4.79
C LYS A 348 18.20 7.18 5.02
N ARG A 349 17.24 7.01 5.93
CA ARG A 349 16.63 5.71 6.21
C ARG A 349 15.94 5.12 4.97
N TRP A 350 15.21 5.93 4.22
CA TRP A 350 14.62 5.51 2.96
C TRP A 350 15.66 5.03 1.94
N GLN A 351 16.81 5.72 1.82
CA GLN A 351 17.91 5.27 0.95
C GLN A 351 18.53 3.95 1.40
N GLU A 352 18.67 3.73 2.71
CA GLU A 352 19.19 2.49 3.27
C GLU A 352 18.29 1.29 3.00
N VAL A 353 16.96 1.45 3.18
CA VAL A 353 16.00 0.36 3.04
C VAL A 353 15.59 0.10 1.59
N MET A 354 15.79 1.08 0.70
CA MET A 354 15.49 0.98 -0.73
C MET A 354 16.71 1.37 -1.59
N PRO A 355 17.82 0.62 -1.47
CA PRO A 355 19.01 0.89 -2.27
C PRO A 355 18.69 0.83 -3.77
N GLY A 356 19.26 1.75 -4.54
CA GLY A 356 18.99 1.88 -5.99
C GLY A 356 17.77 2.72 -6.35
N TYR A 357 16.94 3.10 -5.38
CA TYR A 357 15.89 4.09 -5.58
C TYR A 357 16.43 5.51 -5.36
N ILE A 358 15.85 6.47 -6.07
CA ILE A 358 16.09 7.90 -5.83
C ILE A 358 15.11 8.34 -4.74
N VAL A 359 15.62 8.98 -3.69
CA VAL A 359 14.79 9.50 -2.58
C VAL A 359 14.77 11.02 -2.66
N LYS A 360 13.57 11.61 -2.71
CA LYS A 360 13.33 13.05 -2.80
C LYS A 360 12.37 13.49 -1.70
N GLY A 361 12.75 14.52 -0.95
CA GLY A 361 11.94 15.06 0.15
C GLY A 361 11.23 16.36 -0.24
N PHE A 362 10.00 16.56 0.27
CA PHE A 362 9.17 17.71 -0.04
C PHE A 362 8.51 18.29 1.21
N GLU A 363 8.86 19.53 1.52
CA GLU A 363 8.14 20.36 2.48
C GLU A 363 6.87 20.92 1.83
N PHE A 364 5.88 21.25 2.65
CA PHE A 364 4.66 21.86 2.16
C PHE A 364 4.22 23.00 3.10
N ASP A 365 4.62 24.21 2.77
CA ASP A 365 4.16 25.43 3.42
C ASP A 365 3.15 26.14 2.52
N LEU A 366 1.91 26.28 2.98
CA LEU A 366 0.83 26.83 2.17
C LEU A 366 1.04 28.31 1.79
N ALA A 367 1.89 29.04 2.53
CA ALA A 367 2.24 30.43 2.20
C ALA A 367 3.14 30.52 0.97
N ASP A 368 3.95 29.49 0.71
CA ASP A 368 4.91 29.45 -0.40
C ASP A 368 4.28 28.91 -1.69
N GLU A 369 3.03 28.44 -1.63
CA GLU A 369 2.39 27.78 -2.76
C GLU A 369 1.62 28.76 -3.65
N PRO A 370 1.99 28.87 -4.95
CA PRO A 370 1.34 29.79 -5.86
C PRO A 370 -0.09 29.35 -6.21
N VAL A 371 -0.34 28.05 -6.21
CA VAL A 371 -1.64 27.47 -6.61
C VAL A 371 -2.01 26.35 -5.66
N VAL A 372 -2.86 26.64 -4.71
CA VAL A 372 -3.46 25.67 -3.80
C VAL A 372 -4.94 26.01 -3.66
N SER A 373 -5.80 24.99 -3.56
CA SER A 373 -7.23 25.21 -3.41
C SER A 373 -7.54 26.11 -2.19
N LYS A 374 -8.54 26.99 -2.35
CA LYS A 374 -8.99 27.85 -1.25
C LYS A 374 -9.47 27.01 -0.07
N GLN A 375 -10.21 25.95 -0.35
CA GLN A 375 -10.69 25.02 0.66
C GLN A 375 -9.55 24.40 1.49
N MET A 376 -8.46 24.04 0.83
CA MET A 376 -7.27 23.51 1.51
C MET A 376 -6.61 24.56 2.41
N LYS A 377 -6.47 25.82 1.92
CA LYS A 377 -5.92 26.92 2.73
C LYS A 377 -6.80 27.22 3.95
N GLU A 378 -8.11 27.12 3.83
CA GLU A 378 -9.05 27.28 4.94
C GLU A 378 -8.96 26.14 5.95
N HIS A 379 -8.77 24.90 5.48
CA HIS A 379 -8.69 23.70 6.31
C HIS A 379 -7.36 23.64 7.10
N TYR A 380 -6.23 23.77 6.41
CA TYR A 380 -4.89 23.57 6.99
C TYR A 380 -4.17 24.84 7.43
N ARG A 381 -4.57 26.00 6.98
CA ARG A 381 -4.06 27.33 7.33
C ARG A 381 -2.58 27.56 6.98
N ILE A 382 -1.63 26.89 7.63
CA ILE A 382 -0.19 27.13 7.50
C ILE A 382 0.53 25.90 6.95
N TYR A 383 0.38 24.75 7.61
CA TYR A 383 1.07 23.53 7.26
C TYR A 383 0.25 22.70 6.30
N GLY A 384 0.83 22.31 5.18
CA GLY A 384 0.14 21.52 4.16
C GLY A 384 0.07 20.02 4.50
N TRP A 385 0.96 19.52 5.36
CA TRP A 385 0.92 18.14 5.89
C TRP A 385 0.42 18.16 7.33
N GLN A 386 -0.64 17.46 7.67
CA GLN A 386 -1.20 17.42 9.03
C GLN A 386 -1.94 16.11 9.31
N ASP A 387 -1.97 15.68 10.57
CA ASP A 387 -2.78 14.55 11.09
C ASP A 387 -2.66 13.25 10.29
N GLY A 388 -1.44 12.96 9.77
CA GLY A 388 -1.20 11.82 8.88
C GLY A 388 -1.58 12.06 7.42
N ASP A 389 -2.35 13.10 7.10
CA ASP A 389 -2.63 13.52 5.72
C ASP A 389 -1.40 14.22 5.12
N ALA A 390 -0.63 13.46 4.38
CA ALA A 390 0.58 13.96 3.74
C ALA A 390 0.61 13.61 2.24
N LEU A 391 1.81 13.42 1.70
CA LEU A 391 2.06 13.29 0.27
C LEU A 391 1.32 12.10 -0.35
N HIS A 392 1.33 10.95 0.31
CA HIS A 392 0.71 9.72 -0.20
C HIS A 392 -0.80 9.84 -0.35
N CYS A 393 -1.47 10.45 0.63
CA CYS A 393 -2.93 10.67 0.61
C CYS A 393 -3.41 11.45 -0.62
N ARG A 394 -2.54 12.28 -1.18
CA ARG A 394 -2.86 13.27 -2.24
C ARG A 394 -2.25 12.92 -3.61
N THR A 395 -1.72 11.70 -3.72
CA THR A 395 -1.12 11.16 -4.95
C THR A 395 -1.56 9.71 -5.16
N ARG A 396 -1.80 9.33 -6.41
CA ARG A 396 -2.17 7.95 -6.74
C ARG A 396 -1.40 7.49 -7.97
N ALA A 397 -0.72 6.35 -7.90
CA ALA A 397 -0.11 5.75 -9.07
C ALA A 397 -1.19 5.28 -10.07
N ILE A 398 -0.90 5.43 -11.35
CA ILE A 398 -1.61 4.74 -12.44
C ILE A 398 -0.65 3.68 -12.95
N TRP A 399 -0.97 2.43 -12.65
CA TRP A 399 -0.11 1.30 -13.02
C TRP A 399 -0.02 1.08 -14.52
N ASP A 400 1.06 0.48 -14.95
CA ASP A 400 1.31 0.19 -16.38
C ASP A 400 0.56 -1.09 -16.80
N PRO A 401 -0.48 -0.99 -17.65
CA PRO A 401 -1.24 -2.16 -18.10
C PRO A 401 -0.42 -3.16 -18.89
N GLU A 402 0.74 -2.73 -19.37
CA GLU A 402 1.66 -3.53 -20.19
C GLU A 402 2.96 -3.85 -19.49
N MET A 403 3.00 -3.82 -18.16
CA MET A 403 4.23 -4.00 -17.41
C MET A 403 4.87 -5.38 -17.63
N LEU A 404 6.17 -5.43 -17.39
CA LEU A 404 6.90 -6.68 -17.21
C LEU A 404 6.95 -6.99 -15.71
N PHE A 405 6.34 -8.09 -15.30
CA PHE A 405 6.25 -8.48 -13.90
C PHE A 405 7.18 -9.65 -13.61
N ILE A 406 7.93 -9.56 -12.50
CA ILE A 406 8.80 -10.65 -12.02
C ILE A 406 8.49 -10.89 -10.55
N SER A 407 8.28 -12.16 -10.17
CA SER A 407 8.24 -12.55 -8.77
C SER A 407 9.07 -13.81 -8.54
N THR A 408 9.70 -13.91 -7.36
CA THR A 408 10.51 -15.07 -7.00
C THR A 408 10.54 -15.28 -5.50
N LYS A 409 10.48 -16.53 -5.09
CA LYS A 409 10.87 -16.92 -3.74
C LYS A 409 12.39 -16.96 -3.69
N ARG A 410 13.02 -16.08 -2.90
CA ARG A 410 14.48 -16.10 -2.70
C ARG A 410 14.94 -17.44 -2.10
N ILE A 411 16.18 -17.84 -2.37
CA ILE A 411 16.81 -19.00 -1.75
C ILE A 411 16.80 -18.79 -0.23
N GLU A 412 16.39 -19.82 0.50
CA GLU A 412 16.42 -19.82 1.96
C GLU A 412 17.87 -20.01 2.45
N SER A 413 18.28 -19.16 3.39
CA SER A 413 19.63 -19.19 3.97
C SER A 413 19.56 -19.70 5.42
N PRO A 414 20.51 -20.55 5.86
CA PRO A 414 21.64 -21.10 5.10
C PRO A 414 21.25 -22.27 4.19
N VAL A 415 21.98 -22.44 3.10
CA VAL A 415 21.83 -23.61 2.23
C VAL A 415 22.81 -24.71 2.60
N ASN A 416 22.38 -25.97 2.45
CA ASN A 416 23.25 -27.09 2.63
C ASN A 416 24.04 -27.37 1.34
N THR A 417 25.33 -27.65 1.47
CA THR A 417 26.23 -28.03 0.36
C THR A 417 25.77 -29.24 -0.47
N LYS A 418 24.79 -30.01 0.00
CA LYS A 418 24.25 -31.17 -0.73
C LYS A 418 23.08 -30.83 -1.65
N HIS A 419 22.53 -29.63 -1.60
CA HIS A 419 21.36 -29.24 -2.37
C HIS A 419 21.73 -28.32 -3.53
N LYS A 420 21.00 -28.45 -4.63
CA LYS A 420 21.10 -27.56 -5.77
C LYS A 420 20.48 -26.19 -5.43
N ASN A 421 21.17 -25.13 -5.81
CA ASN A 421 20.70 -23.75 -5.60
C ASN A 421 19.84 -23.31 -6.79
N ILE A 422 18.66 -23.91 -6.93
CA ILE A 422 17.74 -23.58 -8.04
C ILE A 422 16.88 -22.38 -7.64
N VAL A 423 16.89 -21.35 -8.47
CA VAL A 423 16.00 -20.19 -8.40
C VAL A 423 14.85 -20.41 -9.36
N TYR A 424 13.64 -20.38 -8.87
CA TYR A 424 12.41 -20.35 -9.67
C TYR A 424 11.85 -18.94 -9.66
N CYS A 425 11.43 -18.44 -10.81
CA CYS A 425 10.76 -17.15 -10.91
C CYS A 425 9.59 -17.20 -11.91
N THR A 426 8.57 -16.42 -11.62
CA THR A 426 7.48 -16.14 -12.56
C THR A 426 7.82 -14.85 -13.28
N ILE A 427 7.75 -14.86 -14.63
CA ILE A 427 7.94 -13.69 -15.46
C ILE A 427 6.71 -13.56 -16.38
N ILE A 428 5.98 -12.45 -16.25
CA ILE A 428 4.76 -12.17 -17.02
C ILE A 428 4.98 -10.90 -17.83
N ASP A 429 4.88 -11.01 -19.14
CA ASP A 429 4.84 -9.87 -20.08
C ASP A 429 3.38 -9.52 -20.36
N TYR A 430 2.82 -8.55 -19.63
CA TYR A 430 1.44 -8.09 -19.83
C TYR A 430 1.22 -7.41 -21.19
N ASN A 431 2.29 -6.95 -21.86
CA ASN A 431 2.24 -6.46 -23.24
C ASN A 431 1.98 -7.58 -24.27
N LYS A 432 2.19 -8.85 -23.89
CA LYS A 432 1.98 -10.06 -24.72
C LYS A 432 2.86 -10.14 -25.99
N LYS A 433 3.90 -9.31 -26.09
CA LYS A 433 4.88 -9.39 -27.20
C LYS A 433 5.91 -10.50 -27.00
N GLY A 434 6.01 -11.02 -25.77
CA GLY A 434 6.91 -12.08 -25.37
C GLY A 434 8.27 -11.60 -24.91
N LEU A 435 9.07 -12.51 -24.38
CA LEU A 435 10.36 -12.25 -23.75
C LEU A 435 11.53 -12.34 -24.73
N VAL A 436 12.58 -11.57 -24.47
CA VAL A 436 13.91 -11.72 -25.07
C VAL A 436 14.66 -12.71 -24.21
N PHE A 437 14.55 -14.00 -24.52
CA PHE A 437 15.03 -15.09 -23.67
C PHE A 437 16.52 -15.00 -23.31
N GLU A 438 17.36 -14.44 -24.19
CA GLU A 438 18.78 -14.23 -23.94
C GLU A 438 19.05 -13.20 -22.84
N LYS A 439 18.07 -12.35 -22.53
CA LYS A 439 18.10 -11.32 -21.52
C LYS A 439 17.26 -11.65 -20.28
N CYS A 440 16.72 -12.87 -20.21
CA CYS A 440 16.08 -13.41 -19.02
C CYS A 440 17.12 -14.21 -18.25
N ILE A 441 17.79 -13.60 -17.26
CA ILE A 441 19.00 -14.12 -16.62
C ILE A 441 18.97 -13.95 -15.11
N ILE A 442 19.70 -14.83 -14.43
CA ILE A 442 20.15 -14.60 -13.06
C ILE A 442 21.53 -13.97 -13.14
N ASN A 443 21.70 -12.83 -12.47
CA ASN A 443 22.99 -12.22 -12.19
C ASN A 443 23.41 -12.68 -10.78
N TRP A 444 24.62 -13.24 -10.63
CA TRP A 444 25.10 -13.73 -9.35
C TRP A 444 26.58 -13.47 -9.16
N ARG A 445 27.03 -13.35 -7.91
CA ARG A 445 28.44 -13.24 -7.53
C ARG A 445 28.67 -13.80 -6.12
N VAL A 446 29.89 -14.14 -5.80
CA VAL A 446 30.33 -14.27 -4.41
C VAL A 446 30.36 -12.88 -3.79
N ALA A 447 29.85 -12.70 -2.59
CA ALA A 447 29.67 -11.37 -1.96
C ALA A 447 30.98 -10.53 -1.87
N SER A 448 32.14 -11.18 -1.79
CA SER A 448 33.45 -10.53 -1.86
C SER A 448 33.92 -10.16 -3.28
N GLY A 449 33.22 -10.68 -4.31
CA GLY A 449 33.55 -10.46 -5.72
C GLY A 449 33.01 -9.13 -6.27
N LYS A 450 33.70 -8.56 -7.25
CA LYS A 450 33.27 -7.31 -7.92
C LYS A 450 32.44 -7.56 -9.17
N GLU A 451 32.69 -8.65 -9.86
CA GLU A 451 32.08 -8.95 -11.15
C GLU A 451 30.85 -9.85 -11.02
N TRP A 452 29.84 -9.56 -11.82
CA TRP A 452 28.64 -10.36 -11.93
C TRP A 452 28.82 -11.45 -13.00
N ASN A 453 28.46 -12.69 -12.62
CA ASN A 453 28.27 -13.80 -13.54
C ASN A 453 26.80 -13.85 -13.94
N THR A 454 26.52 -14.41 -15.11
CA THR A 454 25.14 -14.54 -15.62
C THR A 454 24.79 -15.98 -15.94
N ILE A 455 23.54 -16.34 -15.68
CA ILE A 455 22.98 -17.66 -16.04
C ILE A 455 21.63 -17.41 -16.71
N ARG A 456 21.45 -17.98 -17.88
CA ARG A 456 20.17 -17.87 -18.59
C ARG A 456 19.08 -18.67 -17.86
N LEU A 457 17.92 -18.06 -17.67
CA LEU A 457 16.71 -18.70 -17.22
C LEU A 457 16.16 -19.63 -18.30
N LYS A 458 15.70 -20.81 -17.91
CA LYS A 458 15.06 -21.80 -18.77
C LYS A 458 13.57 -21.83 -18.47
N PRO A 459 12.69 -21.84 -19.49
CA PRO A 459 11.27 -22.01 -19.28
C PRO A 459 10.98 -23.40 -18.71
N GLU A 460 10.05 -23.46 -17.78
CA GLU A 460 9.51 -24.69 -17.20
C GLU A 460 8.26 -25.15 -17.97
N ALA A 461 7.76 -26.33 -17.65
CA ALA A 461 6.54 -26.86 -18.26
C ALA A 461 5.30 -26.00 -17.95
N THR A 462 5.30 -25.33 -16.80
CA THR A 462 4.25 -24.39 -16.42
C THR A 462 4.48 -23.04 -17.09
N SER A 463 3.43 -22.48 -17.68
CA SER A 463 3.47 -21.15 -18.34
C SER A 463 4.00 -20.07 -17.37
N ASN A 464 4.84 -19.18 -17.91
CA ASN A 464 5.46 -18.05 -17.20
C ASN A 464 6.41 -18.44 -16.04
N LEU A 465 6.63 -19.72 -15.79
CA LEU A 465 7.61 -20.20 -14.81
C LEU A 465 8.96 -20.44 -15.49
N PHE A 466 10.01 -19.94 -14.84
CA PHE A 466 11.39 -20.09 -15.30
C PHE A 466 12.27 -20.53 -14.16
N SER A 467 13.37 -21.21 -14.48
CA SER A 467 14.36 -21.59 -13.47
C SER A 467 15.80 -21.50 -14.00
N ALA A 468 16.73 -21.36 -13.06
CA ALA A 468 18.14 -21.59 -13.30
C ALA A 468 18.84 -22.03 -12.01
N GLU A 469 19.94 -22.77 -12.15
CA GLU A 469 20.75 -23.28 -11.04
C GLU A 469 21.99 -22.40 -10.88
N ILE A 470 22.13 -21.71 -9.72
CA ILE A 470 23.37 -21.03 -9.35
C ILE A 470 24.41 -22.10 -9.00
N PRO A 471 25.67 -21.99 -9.52
CA PRO A 471 26.71 -22.96 -9.25
C PRO A 471 26.95 -23.19 -7.77
N PHE A 472 27.39 -24.39 -7.47
CA PHE A 472 27.72 -24.81 -6.15
C PHE A 472 28.92 -24.05 -5.58
N HIS A 473 28.88 -23.74 -4.30
CA HIS A 473 29.95 -23.06 -3.57
C HIS A 473 30.33 -23.79 -2.29
N GLN A 474 31.53 -23.56 -1.81
CA GLN A 474 32.03 -24.19 -0.59
C GLN A 474 31.35 -23.56 0.66
N SER A 475 31.33 -24.36 1.75
CA SER A 475 30.91 -23.85 3.06
C SER A 475 31.66 -22.59 3.46
N GLY A 476 30.95 -21.64 4.08
CA GLY A 476 31.46 -20.31 4.43
C GLY A 476 31.34 -19.26 3.32
N THR A 477 30.88 -19.64 2.10
CA THR A 477 30.66 -18.69 1.02
C THR A 477 29.32 -17.98 1.18
N SER A 478 29.28 -16.65 0.97
CA SER A 478 28.06 -15.87 0.78
C SER A 478 27.90 -15.52 -0.69
N VAL A 479 26.70 -15.74 -1.24
CA VAL A 479 26.38 -15.49 -2.64
C VAL A 479 25.29 -14.44 -2.73
N GLU A 480 25.48 -13.44 -3.58
CA GLU A 480 24.49 -12.43 -3.94
C GLU A 480 23.94 -12.71 -5.33
N TYR A 481 22.65 -12.46 -5.53
CA TYR A 481 22.04 -12.63 -6.84
C TYR A 481 20.78 -11.77 -7.02
N TYR A 482 20.44 -11.52 -8.28
CA TYR A 482 19.17 -10.93 -8.70
C TYR A 482 18.77 -11.46 -10.08
N ILE A 483 17.50 -11.35 -10.38
CA ILE A 483 16.92 -11.73 -11.67
C ILE A 483 16.75 -10.45 -12.50
N SER A 484 17.00 -10.53 -13.79
CA SER A 484 16.63 -9.51 -14.75
C SER A 484 15.95 -10.14 -15.96
N ALA A 485 14.97 -9.44 -16.51
CA ALA A 485 14.27 -9.83 -17.72
C ALA A 485 14.00 -8.63 -18.63
N VAL A 486 13.88 -8.90 -19.91
CA VAL A 486 13.55 -7.92 -20.96
C VAL A 486 12.48 -8.51 -21.85
N SER A 487 11.42 -7.75 -22.12
CA SER A 487 10.40 -8.12 -23.10
C SER A 487 10.74 -7.62 -24.49
N LYS A 488 10.10 -8.18 -25.52
CA LYS A 488 10.23 -7.71 -26.90
C LYS A 488 9.62 -6.33 -27.14
N SER A 489 8.82 -5.82 -26.17
CA SER A 489 8.36 -4.43 -26.18
C SER A 489 9.45 -3.43 -25.78
N GLY A 490 10.59 -3.93 -25.28
CA GLY A 490 11.69 -3.11 -24.75
C GLY A 490 11.60 -2.84 -23.25
N LYS A 491 10.52 -3.24 -22.57
CA LYS A 491 10.42 -3.13 -21.10
C LYS A 491 11.41 -4.06 -20.44
N SER A 492 12.02 -3.58 -19.35
CA SER A 492 12.97 -4.34 -18.55
C SER A 492 12.65 -4.22 -17.08
N GLU A 493 12.87 -5.29 -16.32
CA GLU A 493 12.66 -5.28 -14.87
C GLU A 493 13.69 -6.18 -14.16
N THR A 494 13.85 -5.92 -12.87
CA THR A 494 14.71 -6.71 -11.97
C THR A 494 13.93 -7.20 -10.74
N GLN A 495 14.37 -8.33 -10.18
CA GLN A 495 13.85 -8.84 -8.92
C GLN A 495 15.03 -9.31 -8.03
N PRO A 496 15.25 -8.70 -6.83
CA PRO A 496 14.44 -7.62 -6.27
C PRO A 496 14.53 -6.34 -7.10
N ARG A 497 13.53 -5.49 -6.98
CA ARG A 497 13.49 -4.23 -7.74
C ARG A 497 14.58 -3.23 -7.33
N THR A 498 15.18 -3.42 -6.17
CA THR A 498 16.35 -2.66 -5.67
C THR A 498 17.65 -3.01 -6.39
N ALA A 499 17.66 -4.09 -7.19
CA ALA A 499 18.87 -4.52 -7.91
C ALA A 499 19.32 -3.50 -8.98
N PRO A 500 20.62 -3.43 -9.24
CA PRO A 500 21.71 -4.25 -8.66
C PRO A 500 22.26 -3.75 -7.31
N GLN A 501 21.78 -2.61 -6.75
CA GLN A 501 22.27 -2.05 -5.50
C GLN A 501 21.81 -2.82 -4.27
N GLY A 502 20.57 -3.32 -4.29
CA GLY A 502 20.02 -4.27 -3.30
C GLY A 502 19.73 -5.61 -3.97
N THR A 503 20.20 -6.69 -3.37
CA THR A 503 20.18 -8.03 -3.95
C THR A 503 19.65 -9.05 -2.96
N TYR A 504 19.22 -10.20 -3.44
CA TYR A 504 19.07 -11.38 -2.59
C TYR A 504 20.43 -11.96 -2.23
N SER A 505 20.52 -12.57 -1.07
CA SER A 505 21.74 -13.26 -0.64
C SER A 505 21.41 -14.54 0.10
N TYR A 506 22.36 -15.49 0.06
CA TYR A 506 22.35 -16.69 0.87
C TYR A 506 23.76 -17.09 1.26
N SER A 507 23.89 -17.76 2.41
CA SER A 507 25.16 -18.35 2.88
C SER A 507 25.13 -19.86 2.72
N VAL A 508 26.31 -20.44 2.48
CA VAL A 508 26.52 -21.89 2.32
C VAL A 508 27.13 -22.47 3.61
N HIS A 509 26.50 -23.50 4.16
CA HIS A 509 26.94 -24.18 5.40
C HIS A 509 27.23 -25.65 5.17
#